data_a00627a90404925b9445b8e4adf03457
#
_entry.id   a00627a90404925b9445b8e4adf03457
#
_cell.length_a   1.000
_cell.length_b   1.000
_cell.length_c   1.000
_cell.angle_alpha   90.00
_cell.angle_beta   90.00
_cell.angle_gamma   90.00
#
_symmetry.space_group_name_H-M   'P 1'
#
loop_
_entity.id
_entity.type
_entity.pdbx_description
1 polymer ?
#
loop_
_entity_poly.entity_id
_entity_poly.type
_entity_poly.pdbx_seq_one_letter_code
_entity_poly.pdbx_strand_id
1 'polypeptide(L)'
;MLSGSLATPYNNITDNISTLSDIPSILTTMNKRKYHTQFVFGGNVEFANMRAYLNQMGYDTVLDIVSFDKKRDLQSLGVPDEYLVDALIDQYEKLKPPFFLHTLTLSTHEPFDIPGLKTYSSEKKMYLQSVTYLDNQLKKLFSRLATNKKFDNTVFIITSDHGHKMPNNYDIASKERYHIPMILYSKKLNSVYRGYQDTSLFAQQNFPATLSYLLGWKEKNYLKFSRNHFTSMNRYTMSAFVNGYLFQTDTSSISYDYVWRPYDTANKELVRQHSYPQALLQYLADQIRGVRPIKEK
;
A
#
# COMPACT_ATOMS: atom_id res chain seq x y z
N MET A 1 -2.44 -4.47 0.20
CA MET A 1 -2.47 -3.94 1.57
C MET A 1 -3.74 -4.33 2.33
N LEU A 2 -4.96 -4.01 1.88
CA LEU A 2 -6.22 -4.23 2.64
C LEU A 2 -6.61 -5.69 2.84
N SER A 3 -6.23 -6.58 1.94
CA SER A 3 -6.53 -8.02 1.97
C SER A 3 -5.45 -8.88 2.62
N GLY A 4 -4.25 -8.35 2.79
CA GLY A 4 -3.09 -9.16 3.17
C GLY A 4 -2.54 -10.06 2.06
N SER A 5 -2.85 -9.76 0.80
CA SER A 5 -2.33 -10.51 -0.35
C SER A 5 -0.85 -10.25 -0.56
N LEU A 6 -0.17 -11.26 -1.07
CA LEU A 6 1.17 -11.13 -1.63
C LEU A 6 1.13 -10.44 -2.99
N ALA A 7 2.20 -9.75 -3.35
CA ALA A 7 2.41 -9.31 -4.72
C ALA A 7 2.74 -10.52 -5.62
N THR A 8 2.23 -10.51 -6.84
CA THR A 8 2.44 -11.58 -7.82
C THR A 8 3.06 -11.05 -9.11
N PRO A 9 4.05 -11.73 -9.69
CA PRO A 9 4.48 -11.45 -11.04
C PRO A 9 3.35 -11.71 -12.05
N TYR A 10 3.29 -10.95 -13.12
CA TYR A 10 2.37 -11.11 -14.28
C TYR A 10 0.87 -10.91 -14.02
N ASN A 11 0.40 -10.88 -12.78
CA ASN A 11 -1.02 -10.78 -12.49
C ASN A 11 -1.30 -9.66 -11.50
N ASN A 12 -2.00 -8.64 -11.94
CA ASN A 12 -2.62 -7.72 -11.01
C ASN A 12 -3.92 -8.32 -10.49
N ILE A 13 -4.15 -8.20 -9.20
CA ILE A 13 -5.39 -8.68 -8.57
C ILE A 13 -6.63 -8.03 -9.19
N THR A 14 -6.49 -6.81 -9.72
CA THR A 14 -7.53 -6.04 -10.39
C THR A 14 -7.90 -6.56 -11.79
N ASP A 15 -7.06 -7.41 -12.40
CA ASP A 15 -7.33 -7.97 -13.72
C ASP A 15 -8.32 -9.13 -13.68
N ASN A 16 -8.56 -9.69 -12.49
CA ASN A 16 -9.45 -10.84 -12.26
C ASN A 16 -10.61 -10.47 -11.33
N ILE A 17 -11.50 -9.59 -11.79
CA ILE A 17 -12.62 -9.06 -10.99
C ILE A 17 -13.51 -10.17 -10.42
N SER A 18 -13.74 -11.25 -11.17
CA SER A 18 -14.56 -12.38 -10.73
C SER A 18 -14.02 -13.10 -9.49
N THR A 19 -12.71 -13.04 -9.28
CA THR A 19 -12.05 -13.67 -8.11
C THR A 19 -11.93 -12.72 -6.92
N LEU A 20 -12.15 -11.42 -7.15
CA LEU A 20 -12.10 -10.41 -6.07
C LEU A 20 -13.20 -10.63 -5.02
N SER A 21 -14.33 -11.22 -5.39
CA SER A 21 -15.47 -11.49 -4.46
C SER A 21 -15.06 -12.35 -3.27
N ASP A 22 -14.10 -13.24 -3.46
CA ASP A 22 -13.66 -14.20 -2.45
C ASP A 22 -12.43 -13.72 -1.64
N ILE A 23 -11.90 -12.56 -2.00
CA ILE A 23 -10.75 -12.01 -1.31
C ILE A 23 -11.20 -11.25 -0.06
N PRO A 24 -10.82 -11.69 1.14
CA PRO A 24 -11.18 -11.01 2.37
C PRO A 24 -10.53 -9.63 2.46
N SER A 25 -11.22 -8.67 3.08
CA SER A 25 -10.73 -7.32 3.31
C SER A 25 -10.93 -6.90 4.77
N ILE A 26 -9.97 -6.16 5.32
CA ILE A 26 -10.11 -5.55 6.64
C ILE A 26 -11.29 -4.58 6.70
N LEU A 27 -11.70 -4.00 5.55
CA LEU A 27 -12.86 -3.11 5.47
C LEU A 27 -14.15 -3.84 5.85
N THR A 28 -14.25 -5.14 5.59
CA THR A 28 -15.38 -5.96 6.09
C THR A 28 -15.50 -5.89 7.62
N THR A 29 -14.38 -5.92 8.34
CA THR A 29 -14.38 -5.74 9.81
C THR A 29 -14.75 -4.31 10.19
N MET A 30 -14.20 -3.32 9.49
CA MET A 30 -14.52 -1.91 9.72
C MET A 30 -16.02 -1.65 9.54
N ASN A 31 -16.63 -2.13 8.46
CA ASN A 31 -18.05 -1.95 8.17
C ASN A 31 -18.94 -2.64 9.23
N LYS A 32 -18.58 -3.86 9.65
CA LYS A 32 -19.26 -4.52 10.78
C LYS A 32 -19.19 -3.72 12.08
N ARG A 33 -18.11 -2.99 12.29
CA ARG A 33 -17.88 -2.10 13.42
C ARG A 33 -18.41 -0.69 13.22
N LYS A 34 -19.20 -0.48 12.16
CA LYS A 34 -19.88 0.79 11.84
C LYS A 34 -18.91 1.94 11.51
N TYR A 35 -17.70 1.62 11.06
CA TYR A 35 -16.86 2.62 10.42
C TYR A 35 -17.48 3.02 9.09
N HIS A 36 -17.53 4.31 8.80
CA HIS A 36 -17.73 4.79 7.44
C HIS A 36 -16.38 4.72 6.70
N THR A 37 -16.34 3.98 5.61
CA THR A 37 -15.11 3.73 4.84
C THR A 37 -15.13 4.55 3.56
N GLN A 38 -14.17 5.46 3.41
CA GLN A 38 -14.12 6.38 2.29
C GLN A 38 -12.74 6.40 1.64
N PHE A 39 -12.72 6.33 0.31
CA PHE A 39 -11.52 6.52 -0.50
C PHE A 39 -11.61 7.84 -1.27
N VAL A 40 -10.54 8.63 -1.25
CA VAL A 40 -10.44 9.90 -1.97
C VAL A 40 -9.20 9.88 -2.85
N PHE A 41 -9.37 10.15 -4.13
CA PHE A 41 -8.31 10.05 -5.11
C PHE A 41 -8.38 11.18 -6.13
N GLY A 42 -7.26 11.84 -6.37
CA GLY A 42 -7.16 12.93 -7.35
C GLY A 42 -7.21 12.49 -8.81
N GLY A 43 -7.04 11.20 -9.09
CA GLY A 43 -7.03 10.61 -10.42
C GLY A 43 -8.34 9.93 -10.79
N ASN A 44 -8.33 9.26 -11.95
CA ASN A 44 -9.47 8.52 -12.47
C ASN A 44 -9.43 7.06 -11.98
N VAL A 45 -10.41 6.66 -11.18
CA VAL A 45 -10.52 5.28 -10.66
C VAL A 45 -10.98 4.26 -11.70
N GLU A 46 -11.37 4.67 -12.89
CA GLU A 46 -11.64 3.72 -14.00
C GLU A 46 -10.35 3.11 -14.55
N PHE A 47 -9.21 3.76 -14.31
CA PHE A 47 -7.92 3.21 -14.68
C PHE A 47 -7.65 1.91 -13.94
N ALA A 48 -7.16 0.89 -14.65
CA ALA A 48 -6.77 -0.43 -14.14
C ALA A 48 -7.85 -1.12 -13.28
N ASN A 49 -9.14 -0.94 -13.58
CA ASN A 49 -10.28 -1.51 -12.86
C ASN A 49 -10.30 -1.14 -11.36
N MET A 50 -9.68 -0.04 -10.97
CA MET A 50 -9.58 0.36 -9.56
C MET A 50 -10.96 0.55 -8.92
N ARG A 51 -11.96 1.10 -9.64
CA ARG A 51 -13.33 1.25 -9.12
C ARG A 51 -13.93 -0.09 -8.72
N ALA A 52 -13.83 -1.09 -9.57
CA ALA A 52 -14.35 -2.43 -9.28
C ALA A 52 -13.64 -3.03 -8.05
N TYR A 53 -12.33 -2.86 -7.97
CA TYR A 53 -11.54 -3.29 -6.81
C TYR A 53 -11.96 -2.58 -5.52
N LEU A 54 -12.10 -1.26 -5.52
CA LEU A 54 -12.48 -0.48 -4.33
C LEU A 54 -13.88 -0.86 -3.83
N ASN A 55 -14.84 -1.01 -4.75
CA ASN A 55 -16.19 -1.46 -4.42
C ASN A 55 -16.17 -2.86 -3.81
N GLN A 56 -15.40 -3.78 -4.40
CA GLN A 56 -15.29 -5.15 -3.91
C GLN A 56 -14.58 -5.23 -2.55
N MET A 57 -13.60 -4.37 -2.30
CA MET A 57 -12.96 -4.27 -0.98
C MET A 57 -13.89 -3.75 0.10
N GLY A 58 -15.01 -3.11 -0.25
CA GLY A 58 -16.06 -2.71 0.67
C GLY A 58 -15.99 -1.26 1.13
N TYR A 59 -15.50 -0.33 0.30
CA TYR A 59 -15.63 1.10 0.57
C TYR A 59 -17.09 1.55 0.43
N ASP A 60 -17.58 2.34 1.40
CA ASP A 60 -18.92 2.94 1.34
C ASP A 60 -18.97 4.12 0.36
N THR A 61 -17.85 4.85 0.22
CA THR A 61 -17.76 6.04 -0.64
C THR A 61 -16.42 6.06 -1.36
N VAL A 62 -16.46 6.33 -2.66
CA VAL A 62 -15.28 6.58 -3.48
C VAL A 62 -15.44 7.93 -4.17
N LEU A 63 -14.56 8.86 -3.84
CA LEU A 63 -14.45 10.19 -4.48
C LEU A 63 -13.20 10.16 -5.36
N ASP A 64 -13.38 10.50 -6.62
CA ASP A 64 -12.31 10.52 -7.61
C ASP A 64 -12.30 11.86 -8.37
N ILE A 65 -11.53 11.94 -9.45
CA ILE A 65 -11.34 13.14 -10.25
C ILE A 65 -12.65 13.86 -10.62
N VAL A 66 -13.77 13.12 -10.84
CA VAL A 66 -15.06 13.74 -11.19
C VAL A 66 -15.72 14.46 -10.01
N SER A 67 -15.28 14.17 -8.78
CA SER A 67 -15.76 14.81 -7.55
C SER A 67 -15.10 16.17 -7.30
N PHE A 68 -14.06 16.51 -8.06
CA PHE A 68 -13.37 17.80 -7.95
C PHE A 68 -13.95 18.83 -8.92
N ASP A 69 -13.76 20.12 -8.59
CA ASP A 69 -14.22 21.21 -9.46
C ASP A 69 -13.50 21.13 -10.83
N LYS A 70 -14.28 21.12 -11.91
CA LYS A 70 -13.78 21.05 -13.29
C LYS A 70 -12.95 22.26 -13.73
N LYS A 71 -12.98 23.35 -12.98
CA LYS A 71 -12.16 24.56 -13.25
C LYS A 71 -10.71 24.45 -12.76
N ARG A 72 -10.35 23.37 -12.09
CA ARG A 72 -9.01 23.19 -11.56
C ARG A 72 -8.07 22.72 -12.66
N ASP A 73 -6.84 23.21 -12.59
CA ASP A 73 -5.79 22.76 -13.49
C ASP A 73 -5.52 21.26 -13.26
N LEU A 74 -5.59 20.49 -14.35
CA LEU A 74 -5.27 19.08 -14.32
C LEU A 74 -3.80 18.89 -14.63
N GLN A 75 -3.18 17.98 -13.90
CA GLN A 75 -1.89 17.41 -14.20
C GLN A 75 -2.07 16.13 -15.05
N SER A 76 -0.98 15.52 -15.49
CA SER A 76 -1.00 14.35 -16.37
C SER A 76 -1.82 13.18 -15.83
N LEU A 77 -1.89 12.99 -14.51
CA LEU A 77 -2.56 11.86 -13.86
C LEU A 77 -3.85 12.23 -13.14
N GLY A 78 -4.13 13.51 -12.99
CA GLY A 78 -5.32 13.98 -12.26
C GLY A 78 -5.17 15.38 -11.69
N VAL A 79 -5.88 15.68 -10.61
CA VAL A 79 -5.73 16.95 -9.91
C VAL A 79 -4.45 16.97 -9.08
N PRO A 80 -3.75 18.12 -8.99
CA PRO A 80 -2.62 18.29 -8.07
C PRO A 80 -2.95 17.90 -6.63
N ASP A 81 -1.96 17.34 -5.91
CA ASP A 81 -2.17 16.89 -4.52
C ASP A 81 -2.58 18.01 -3.56
N GLU A 82 -2.35 19.28 -3.89
CA GLU A 82 -2.87 20.39 -3.08
C GLU A 82 -4.40 20.40 -3.02
N TYR A 83 -5.09 20.08 -4.13
CA TYR A 83 -6.55 19.96 -4.16
C TYR A 83 -7.04 18.68 -3.51
N LEU A 84 -6.29 17.59 -3.66
CA LEU A 84 -6.56 16.35 -2.94
C LEU A 84 -6.49 16.56 -1.43
N VAL A 85 -5.47 17.28 -0.95
CA VAL A 85 -5.32 17.61 0.48
C VAL A 85 -6.45 18.49 0.98
N ASP A 86 -6.89 19.49 0.20
CA ASP A 86 -8.06 20.30 0.56
C ASP A 86 -9.33 19.44 0.68
N ALA A 87 -9.54 18.53 -0.26
CA ALA A 87 -10.66 17.58 -0.19
C ALA A 87 -10.55 16.65 1.03
N LEU A 88 -9.36 16.16 1.36
CA LEU A 88 -9.15 15.32 2.55
C LEU A 88 -9.47 16.08 3.85
N ILE A 89 -9.07 17.33 3.96
CA ILE A 89 -9.39 18.19 5.10
C ILE A 89 -10.91 18.34 5.22
N ASP A 90 -11.59 18.67 4.13
CA ASP A 90 -13.03 18.84 4.05
C ASP A 90 -13.78 17.54 4.43
N GLN A 91 -13.36 16.39 3.88
CA GLN A 91 -13.97 15.10 4.23
C GLN A 91 -13.71 14.73 5.69
N TYR A 92 -12.50 14.94 6.19
CA TYR A 92 -12.18 14.69 7.59
C TYR A 92 -13.05 15.54 8.53
N GLU A 93 -13.31 16.79 8.18
CA GLU A 93 -14.15 17.70 8.98
C GLU A 93 -15.64 17.26 8.96
N LYS A 94 -16.13 16.71 7.85
CA LYS A 94 -17.53 16.26 7.67
C LYS A 94 -17.81 14.88 8.27
N LEU A 95 -16.89 13.95 8.17
CA LEU A 95 -17.09 12.58 8.61
C LEU A 95 -17.30 12.48 10.12
N LYS A 96 -18.29 11.68 10.52
CA LYS A 96 -18.57 11.36 11.92
C LYS A 96 -17.81 10.08 12.33
N PRO A 97 -17.14 10.06 13.49
CA PRO A 97 -16.51 8.84 13.98
C PRO A 97 -17.53 7.72 14.28
N PRO A 98 -17.14 6.44 14.10
CA PRO A 98 -15.84 6.00 13.58
C PRO A 98 -15.79 6.05 12.05
N PHE A 99 -14.64 6.41 11.48
CA PHE A 99 -14.43 6.40 10.03
C PHE A 99 -13.02 5.89 9.66
N PHE A 100 -12.90 5.44 8.43
CA PHE A 100 -11.63 5.12 7.76
C PHE A 100 -11.55 5.95 6.48
N LEU A 101 -10.71 6.98 6.50
CA LEU A 101 -10.45 7.85 5.36
C LEU A 101 -9.12 7.45 4.73
N HIS A 102 -9.15 7.00 3.48
CA HIS A 102 -8.00 6.52 2.75
C HIS A 102 -7.78 7.35 1.48
N THR A 103 -6.54 7.61 1.15
CA THR A 103 -6.17 8.34 -0.06
C THR A 103 -4.92 7.77 -0.69
N LEU A 104 -4.77 8.06 -1.99
CA LEU A 104 -3.57 7.85 -2.77
C LEU A 104 -3.19 9.17 -3.43
N THR A 105 -1.93 9.58 -3.28
CA THR A 105 -1.36 10.81 -3.88
C THR A 105 -0.74 10.51 -5.26
N LEU A 106 -0.58 11.53 -6.09
CA LEU A 106 -0.12 11.38 -7.48
C LEU A 106 1.20 12.09 -7.79
N SER A 107 1.54 13.13 -7.03
CA SER A 107 2.66 14.02 -7.38
C SER A 107 4.01 13.33 -7.50
N THR A 108 4.24 12.25 -6.73
CA THR A 108 5.48 11.48 -6.74
C THR A 108 5.51 10.35 -7.78
N HIS A 109 4.45 10.21 -8.57
CA HIS A 109 4.41 9.30 -9.71
C HIS A 109 4.99 9.96 -10.97
N GLU A 110 5.63 9.20 -11.84
CA GLU A 110 6.07 9.69 -13.17
C GLU A 110 4.89 10.23 -13.97
N PRO A 111 5.01 11.36 -14.65
CA PRO A 111 6.20 12.14 -14.97
C PRO A 111 6.63 13.17 -13.91
N PHE A 112 6.22 13.05 -12.64
CA PHE A 112 6.50 13.98 -11.53
C PHE A 112 5.92 15.37 -11.77
N ASP A 113 4.75 15.42 -12.34
CA ASP A 113 4.07 16.63 -12.75
C ASP A 113 3.44 17.33 -11.54
N ILE A 114 3.98 18.48 -11.19
CA ILE A 114 3.52 19.30 -10.05
C ILE A 114 3.35 20.77 -10.47
N PRO A 115 2.46 21.52 -9.83
CA PRO A 115 2.25 22.92 -10.12
C PRO A 115 3.55 23.73 -10.00
N GLY A 116 3.84 24.57 -11.00
CA GLY A 116 5.01 25.44 -11.02
C GLY A 116 6.35 24.72 -11.27
N LEU A 117 6.33 23.41 -11.55
CA LEU A 117 7.54 22.68 -11.89
C LEU A 117 8.11 23.21 -13.21
N LYS A 118 9.36 23.68 -13.17
CA LYS A 118 10.11 23.90 -14.39
C LYS A 118 10.65 22.57 -14.89
N THR A 119 10.49 22.30 -16.18
CA THR A 119 11.04 21.10 -16.82
C THR A 119 12.57 21.09 -16.61
N TYR A 120 13.06 20.07 -15.94
CA TYR A 120 14.48 19.85 -15.71
C TYR A 120 14.99 18.73 -16.62
N SER A 121 16.25 18.85 -17.04
CA SER A 121 16.95 17.80 -17.78
C SER A 121 17.25 16.53 -16.96
N SER A 122 16.97 16.54 -15.65
CA SER A 122 17.29 15.45 -14.73
C SER A 122 16.01 14.92 -14.05
N GLU A 123 15.64 13.68 -14.36
CA GLU A 123 14.55 12.95 -13.72
C GLU A 123 14.69 12.94 -12.17
N LYS A 124 15.91 12.77 -11.67
CA LYS A 124 16.19 12.83 -10.23
C LYS A 124 15.77 14.16 -9.60
N LYS A 125 16.01 15.28 -10.28
CA LYS A 125 15.61 16.60 -9.75
C LYS A 125 14.09 16.74 -9.73
N MET A 126 13.43 16.29 -10.78
CA MET A 126 11.96 16.31 -10.86
C MET A 126 11.35 15.47 -9.74
N TYR A 127 11.86 14.26 -9.54
CA TYR A 127 11.44 13.38 -8.45
C TYR A 127 11.62 14.05 -7.07
N LEU A 128 12.81 14.59 -6.77
CA LEU A 128 13.07 15.23 -5.47
C LEU A 128 12.17 16.44 -5.22
N GLN A 129 11.84 17.18 -6.27
CA GLN A 129 10.90 18.32 -6.15
C GLN A 129 9.47 17.85 -5.93
N SER A 130 9.05 16.77 -6.58
CA SER A 130 7.72 16.19 -6.33
C SER A 130 7.58 15.68 -4.90
N VAL A 131 8.64 15.06 -4.35
CA VAL A 131 8.68 14.65 -2.93
C VAL A 131 8.59 15.88 -2.01
N THR A 132 9.33 16.94 -2.30
CA THR A 132 9.29 18.19 -1.52
C THR A 132 7.89 18.84 -1.60
N TYR A 133 7.28 18.82 -2.77
CA TYR A 133 5.90 19.31 -2.94
C TYR A 133 4.92 18.52 -2.09
N LEU A 134 4.97 17.19 -2.14
CA LEU A 134 4.11 16.32 -1.32
C LEU A 134 4.34 16.54 0.18
N ASP A 135 5.58 16.69 0.63
CA ASP A 135 5.90 16.98 2.03
C ASP A 135 5.23 18.28 2.51
N ASN A 136 5.26 19.33 1.67
CA ASN A 136 4.55 20.59 1.96
C ASN A 136 3.03 20.40 2.03
N GLN A 137 2.44 19.53 1.19
CA GLN A 137 1.01 19.22 1.25
C GLN A 137 0.67 18.43 2.52
N LEU A 138 1.50 17.48 2.93
CA LEU A 138 1.35 16.77 4.20
C LEU A 138 1.47 17.72 5.40
N LYS A 139 2.41 18.66 5.37
CA LYS A 139 2.52 19.71 6.39
C LYS A 139 1.23 20.53 6.50
N LYS A 140 0.65 20.96 5.38
CA LYS A 140 -0.64 21.67 5.32
C LYS A 140 -1.74 20.81 5.95
N LEU A 141 -1.86 19.53 5.54
CA LEU A 141 -2.85 18.59 6.04
C LEU A 141 -2.77 18.48 7.57
N PHE A 142 -1.62 18.10 8.10
CA PHE A 142 -1.44 17.90 9.54
C PHE A 142 -1.66 19.18 10.35
N SER A 143 -1.16 20.33 9.86
CA SER A 143 -1.37 21.61 10.52
C SER A 143 -2.87 21.96 10.64
N ARG A 144 -3.64 21.67 9.60
CA ARG A 144 -5.08 21.92 9.59
C ARG A 144 -5.84 20.92 10.45
N LEU A 145 -5.55 19.62 10.31
CA LEU A 145 -6.23 18.58 11.08
C LEU A 145 -5.97 18.70 12.58
N ALA A 146 -4.79 19.16 12.98
CA ALA A 146 -4.42 19.33 14.39
C ALA A 146 -5.33 20.31 15.16
N THR A 147 -6.03 21.19 14.44
CA THR A 147 -7.03 22.11 15.05
C THR A 147 -8.37 21.44 15.33
N ASN A 148 -8.61 20.24 14.80
CA ASN A 148 -9.88 19.52 14.95
C ASN A 148 -9.82 18.57 16.15
N LYS A 149 -10.86 18.57 16.99
CA LYS A 149 -10.96 17.71 18.19
C LYS A 149 -10.84 16.20 17.88
N LYS A 150 -11.24 15.77 16.69
CA LYS A 150 -11.11 14.35 16.26
C LYS A 150 -9.66 13.92 16.12
N PHE A 151 -8.73 14.84 15.90
CA PHE A 151 -7.30 14.56 15.74
C PHE A 151 -6.71 13.78 16.91
N ASP A 152 -7.14 14.08 18.13
CA ASP A 152 -6.65 13.43 19.33
C ASP A 152 -7.03 11.95 19.43
N ASN A 153 -8.04 11.52 18.68
CA ASN A 153 -8.51 10.14 18.63
C ASN A 153 -8.37 9.53 17.22
N THR A 154 -7.46 10.06 16.42
CA THR A 154 -7.17 9.57 15.08
C THR A 154 -5.82 8.86 15.04
N VAL A 155 -5.75 7.75 14.32
CA VAL A 155 -4.51 7.09 13.93
C VAL A 155 -4.24 7.44 12.48
N PHE A 156 -3.10 8.05 12.20
CA PHE A 156 -2.62 8.36 10.86
C PHE A 156 -1.58 7.32 10.45
N ILE A 157 -1.73 6.79 9.25
CA ILE A 157 -0.80 5.84 8.66
C ILE A 157 -0.37 6.40 7.32
N ILE A 158 0.93 6.62 7.15
CA ILE A 158 1.53 7.14 5.93
C ILE A 158 2.47 6.08 5.41
N THR A 159 2.27 5.67 4.17
CA THR A 159 3.12 4.70 3.49
C THR A 159 3.08 4.94 1.98
N SER A 160 3.98 4.32 1.23
CA SER A 160 3.90 4.24 -0.23
C SER A 160 3.13 2.99 -0.65
N ASP A 161 2.52 3.02 -1.83
CA ASP A 161 1.93 1.86 -2.48
C ASP A 161 3.00 0.88 -2.99
N HIS A 162 4.11 1.39 -3.51
CA HIS A 162 5.30 0.65 -3.93
C HIS A 162 6.56 1.51 -3.83
N GLY A 163 7.70 0.88 -4.01
CA GLY A 163 8.98 1.56 -4.13
C GLY A 163 9.25 2.07 -5.54
N HIS A 164 10.31 2.87 -5.71
CA HIS A 164 10.69 3.48 -6.96
C HIS A 164 12.20 3.38 -7.23
N LYS A 165 12.60 3.44 -8.53
CA LYS A 165 14.03 3.45 -8.91
C LYS A 165 14.79 4.67 -8.40
N MET A 166 14.11 5.82 -8.26
CA MET A 166 14.70 7.05 -7.79
C MET A 166 14.92 7.06 -6.26
N PRO A 167 15.87 7.86 -5.77
CA PRO A 167 16.69 8.85 -6.47
C PRO A 167 18.00 8.31 -7.07
N ASN A 168 18.36 7.05 -6.86
CA ASN A 168 19.69 6.52 -7.20
C ASN A 168 19.67 5.51 -8.36
N ASN A 169 18.57 5.45 -9.10
CA ASN A 169 18.35 4.55 -10.21
C ASN A 169 18.55 3.06 -9.80
N TYR A 170 17.91 2.68 -8.70
CA TYR A 170 17.99 1.33 -8.14
C TYR A 170 17.56 0.26 -9.15
N ASP A 171 18.33 -0.81 -9.22
CA ASP A 171 18.02 -2.00 -10.02
C ASP A 171 16.69 -2.61 -9.60
N ILE A 172 15.97 -3.20 -10.58
CA ILE A 172 14.67 -3.83 -10.32
C ILE A 172 14.74 -5.01 -9.35
N ALA A 173 15.90 -5.63 -9.25
CA ALA A 173 16.15 -6.75 -8.36
C ALA A 173 16.76 -6.33 -7.01
N SER A 174 16.99 -5.04 -6.78
CA SER A 174 17.58 -4.54 -5.53
C SER A 174 16.55 -4.31 -4.44
N LYS A 175 16.91 -4.60 -3.20
CA LYS A 175 16.04 -4.38 -2.03
C LYS A 175 15.76 -2.90 -1.79
N GLU A 176 16.69 -2.02 -2.13
CA GLU A 176 16.58 -0.57 -1.96
C GLU A 176 15.41 0.00 -2.78
N ARG A 177 15.13 -0.59 -3.95
CA ARG A 177 14.00 -0.21 -4.80
C ARG A 177 12.65 -0.39 -4.13
N TYR A 178 12.52 -1.39 -3.24
CA TYR A 178 11.26 -1.77 -2.58
C TYR A 178 11.19 -1.29 -1.13
N HIS A 179 12.19 -0.55 -0.68
CA HIS A 179 12.18 0.04 0.64
C HIS A 179 11.28 1.28 0.66
N ILE A 180 10.12 1.16 1.29
CA ILE A 180 9.13 2.22 1.43
C ILE A 180 8.97 2.65 2.89
N PRO A 181 8.59 3.90 3.15
CA PRO A 181 8.31 4.34 4.51
C PRO A 181 7.01 3.73 5.04
N MET A 182 6.95 3.49 6.36
CA MET A 182 5.72 3.23 7.10
C MET A 182 5.75 4.08 8.36
N ILE A 183 4.92 5.11 8.42
CA ILE A 183 4.84 6.03 9.54
C ILE A 183 3.49 5.85 10.21
N LEU A 184 3.50 5.61 11.51
CA LEU A 184 2.31 5.53 12.34
C LEU A 184 2.34 6.68 13.35
N TYR A 185 1.32 7.53 13.30
CA TYR A 185 1.20 8.68 14.19
C TYR A 185 -0.16 8.71 14.87
N SER A 186 -0.17 8.91 16.18
CA SER A 186 -1.38 9.19 16.96
C SER A 186 -1.00 9.84 18.29
N LYS A 187 -1.83 10.77 18.77
CA LYS A 187 -1.68 11.31 20.14
C LYS A 187 -1.98 10.26 21.23
N LYS A 188 -2.70 9.18 20.86
CA LYS A 188 -2.98 8.03 21.74
C LYS A 188 -1.84 7.02 21.80
N LEU A 189 -0.82 7.17 20.96
CA LEU A 189 0.32 6.28 20.98
C LEU A 189 1.03 6.38 22.33
N ASN A 190 1.33 5.21 22.92
CA ASN A 190 2.09 5.14 24.17
C ASN A 190 3.43 5.89 24.03
N SER A 191 3.81 6.66 25.05
CA SER A 191 5.00 7.51 25.03
C SER A 191 6.30 6.74 24.72
N VAL A 192 6.38 5.46 25.07
CA VAL A 192 7.55 4.62 24.79
C VAL A 192 7.77 4.38 23.28
N TYR A 193 6.75 4.54 22.46
CA TYR A 193 6.85 4.39 21.01
C TYR A 193 7.02 5.72 20.27
N ARG A 194 7.02 6.85 20.96
CA ARG A 194 7.22 8.17 20.33
C ARG A 194 8.67 8.32 19.88
N GLY A 195 8.87 8.55 18.58
CA GLY A 195 10.20 8.61 17.97
C GLY A 195 10.88 7.24 17.82
N TYR A 196 10.18 6.15 18.12
CA TYR A 196 10.69 4.80 17.90
C TYR A 196 10.86 4.54 16.39
N GLN A 197 12.02 4.02 16.03
CA GLN A 197 12.33 3.57 14.68
C GLN A 197 12.47 2.06 14.69
N ASP A 198 11.54 1.38 14.00
CA ASP A 198 11.60 -0.06 13.81
C ASP A 198 12.39 -0.35 12.52
N THR A 199 13.52 -1.01 12.64
CA THR A 199 14.37 -1.41 11.52
C THR A 199 14.11 -2.85 11.08
N SER A 200 13.18 -3.54 11.73
CA SER A 200 12.82 -4.91 11.37
C SER A 200 11.98 -4.94 10.09
N LEU A 201 12.00 -6.09 9.43
CA LEU A 201 11.35 -6.27 8.15
C LEU A 201 9.83 -6.22 8.29
N PHE A 202 9.18 -5.25 7.64
CA PHE A 202 7.73 -5.12 7.54
C PHE A 202 7.29 -5.19 6.07
N ALA A 203 6.23 -5.94 5.81
CA ALA A 203 5.63 -6.02 4.48
C ALA A 203 4.19 -5.47 4.48
N GLN A 204 3.78 -4.82 3.42
CA GLN A 204 2.41 -4.30 3.26
C GLN A 204 1.33 -5.37 3.43
N GLN A 205 1.62 -6.62 3.07
CA GLN A 205 0.72 -7.75 3.32
C GLN A 205 0.39 -7.94 4.81
N ASN A 206 1.27 -7.50 5.70
CA ASN A 206 1.10 -7.59 7.15
C ASN A 206 0.24 -6.47 7.75
N PHE A 207 -0.11 -5.47 6.95
CA PHE A 207 -0.88 -4.32 7.39
C PHE A 207 -2.21 -4.68 8.05
N PRO A 208 -3.12 -5.51 7.44
CA PRO A 208 -4.43 -5.75 8.06
C PRO A 208 -4.33 -6.52 9.39
N ALA A 209 -3.43 -7.49 9.50
CA ALA A 209 -3.21 -8.20 10.76
C ALA A 209 -2.62 -7.29 11.85
N THR A 210 -1.67 -6.45 11.46
CA THR A 210 -1.03 -5.49 12.38
C THR A 210 -2.01 -4.42 12.84
N LEU A 211 -2.80 -3.85 11.91
CA LEU A 211 -3.82 -2.87 12.25
C LEU A 211 -4.90 -3.47 13.14
N SER A 212 -5.37 -4.69 12.85
CA SER A 212 -6.35 -5.38 13.72
C SER A 212 -5.81 -5.56 15.14
N TYR A 213 -4.53 -5.93 15.28
CA TYR A 213 -3.88 -6.05 16.58
C TYR A 213 -3.81 -4.72 17.32
N LEU A 214 -3.37 -3.66 16.66
CA LEU A 214 -3.27 -2.31 17.26
C LEU A 214 -4.62 -1.76 17.72
N LEU A 215 -5.70 -2.11 17.02
CA LEU A 215 -7.06 -1.72 17.35
C LEU A 215 -7.78 -2.71 18.30
N GLY A 216 -7.11 -3.76 18.74
CA GLY A 216 -7.67 -4.77 19.64
C GLY A 216 -8.79 -5.61 19.00
N TRP A 217 -8.76 -5.78 17.68
CA TRP A 217 -9.78 -6.57 16.97
C TRP A 217 -9.39 -8.04 16.91
N LYS A 218 -10.38 -8.92 17.12
CA LYS A 218 -10.19 -10.38 17.09
C LYS A 218 -10.52 -10.98 15.73
N GLU A 219 -11.29 -10.30 14.91
CA GLU A 219 -11.69 -10.73 13.58
C GLU A 219 -10.51 -10.75 12.62
N LYS A 220 -10.44 -11.79 11.79
CA LYS A 220 -9.37 -12.01 10.83
C LYS A 220 -9.93 -12.02 9.39
N ASN A 221 -10.47 -10.89 8.93
CA ASN A 221 -10.96 -10.73 7.56
C ASN A 221 -9.82 -10.26 6.64
N TYR A 222 -8.81 -11.11 6.50
CA TYR A 222 -7.67 -10.93 5.61
C TYR A 222 -7.03 -12.29 5.32
N LEU A 223 -6.23 -12.37 4.27
CA LEU A 223 -5.56 -13.60 3.87
C LEU A 223 -4.54 -14.06 4.93
N LYS A 224 -4.33 -15.38 5.00
CA LYS A 224 -3.41 -16.02 5.97
C LYS A 224 -1.94 -15.60 5.81
N PHE A 225 -1.58 -14.96 4.70
CA PHE A 225 -0.26 -14.35 4.49
C PHE A 225 -0.01 -13.16 5.41
N SER A 226 -1.08 -12.46 5.82
CA SER A 226 -0.99 -11.33 6.72
C SER A 226 -0.69 -11.79 8.14
N ARG A 227 0.41 -11.30 8.70
CA ARG A 227 0.87 -11.62 10.05
C ARG A 227 1.04 -10.34 10.83
N ASN A 228 0.69 -10.39 12.11
CA ASN A 228 0.93 -9.26 12.98
C ASN A 228 2.44 -9.04 13.17
N HIS A 229 2.90 -7.84 12.83
CA HIS A 229 4.31 -7.46 12.88
C HIS A 229 4.93 -7.60 14.27
N PHE A 230 4.19 -7.23 15.31
CA PHE A 230 4.71 -7.20 16.69
C PHE A 230 4.83 -8.57 17.36
N THR A 231 4.14 -9.58 16.84
CA THR A 231 4.11 -10.93 17.44
C THR A 231 4.70 -12.02 16.55
N SER A 232 4.98 -11.71 15.27
CA SER A 232 5.50 -12.70 14.32
C SER A 232 7.01 -12.84 14.41
N MET A 233 7.49 -14.06 14.60
CA MET A 233 8.92 -14.38 14.63
C MET A 233 9.52 -14.51 13.22
N ASN A 234 8.76 -15.07 12.28
CA ASN A 234 9.24 -15.29 10.91
C ASN A 234 8.76 -14.15 10.01
N ARG A 235 9.61 -13.18 9.78
CA ARG A 235 9.33 -12.02 8.92
C ARG A 235 9.83 -12.27 7.52
N TYR A 236 9.02 -11.94 6.55
CA TYR A 236 9.42 -11.92 5.15
C TYR A 236 8.65 -10.85 4.39
N THR A 237 9.24 -10.38 3.31
CA THR A 237 8.58 -9.55 2.31
C THR A 237 8.68 -10.23 0.95
N MET A 238 7.71 -9.96 0.10
CA MET A 238 7.72 -10.39 -1.28
C MET A 238 7.30 -9.23 -2.16
N SER A 239 8.22 -8.75 -2.97
CA SER A 239 7.98 -7.71 -3.96
C SER A 239 8.02 -8.35 -5.34
N ALA A 240 7.02 -8.05 -6.17
CA ALA A 240 6.94 -8.58 -7.52
C ALA A 240 7.32 -7.51 -8.55
N PHE A 241 7.91 -7.95 -9.64
CA PHE A 241 8.12 -7.18 -10.87
C PHE A 241 7.69 -8.01 -12.09
N VAL A 242 7.68 -7.40 -13.26
CA VAL A 242 7.06 -8.02 -14.45
C VAL A 242 7.48 -9.48 -14.66
N ASN A 243 8.76 -9.78 -14.58
CA ASN A 243 9.28 -11.11 -14.87
C ASN A 243 9.78 -11.87 -13.64
N GLY A 244 9.44 -11.44 -12.44
CA GLY A 244 10.01 -12.09 -11.27
C GLY A 244 9.63 -11.49 -9.93
N TYR A 245 10.43 -11.79 -8.93
CA TYR A 245 10.20 -11.32 -7.58
C TYR A 245 11.52 -11.14 -6.80
N LEU A 246 11.44 -10.30 -5.79
CA LEU A 246 12.39 -10.21 -4.70
C LEU A 246 11.74 -10.76 -3.43
N PHE A 247 12.33 -11.78 -2.85
CA PHE A 247 11.92 -12.33 -1.56
C PHE A 247 12.99 -12.02 -0.52
N GLN A 248 12.58 -11.52 0.63
CA GLN A 248 13.48 -11.12 1.71
C GLN A 248 13.00 -11.69 3.03
N THR A 249 13.96 -12.10 3.85
CA THR A 249 13.81 -12.44 5.26
C THR A 249 14.68 -11.51 6.11
N ASP A 250 14.63 -11.62 7.41
CA ASP A 250 15.50 -10.83 8.30
C ASP A 250 17.00 -11.09 8.04
N THR A 251 17.36 -12.24 7.47
CA THR A 251 18.76 -12.68 7.32
C THR A 251 19.21 -12.86 5.88
N SER A 252 18.29 -12.95 4.92
CA SER A 252 18.63 -13.26 3.53
C SER A 252 17.69 -12.60 2.54
N SER A 253 18.13 -12.46 1.31
CA SER A 253 17.29 -12.06 0.19
C SER A 253 17.63 -12.87 -1.06
N ILE A 254 16.62 -13.15 -1.87
CA ILE A 254 16.79 -13.76 -3.18
C ILE A 254 15.93 -13.01 -4.20
N SER A 255 16.56 -12.62 -5.31
CA SER A 255 15.87 -12.10 -6.49
C SER A 255 15.84 -13.17 -7.56
N TYR A 256 14.69 -13.34 -8.17
CA TYR A 256 14.50 -14.30 -9.26
C TYR A 256 13.77 -13.68 -10.43
N ASP A 257 14.38 -13.77 -11.60
CA ASP A 257 13.82 -13.34 -12.86
C ASP A 257 13.59 -14.57 -13.75
N TYR A 258 12.35 -14.80 -14.17
CA TYR A 258 11.95 -15.96 -14.95
C TYR A 258 12.52 -16.00 -16.36
N VAL A 259 12.98 -14.85 -16.89
CA VAL A 259 13.49 -14.73 -18.26
C VAL A 259 15.00 -14.69 -18.28
N TRP A 260 15.60 -13.83 -17.44
CA TRP A 260 17.02 -13.51 -17.52
C TRP A 260 17.89 -14.29 -16.53
N ARG A 261 17.29 -14.81 -15.48
CA ARG A 261 17.98 -15.57 -14.42
C ARG A 261 17.24 -16.87 -14.17
N PRO A 262 17.30 -17.82 -15.12
CA PRO A 262 16.69 -19.12 -14.93
C PRO A 262 17.30 -19.79 -13.68
N TYR A 263 16.46 -20.51 -12.99
CA TYR A 263 16.81 -21.19 -11.77
C TYR A 263 17.93 -22.23 -12.00
N ASP A 264 19.07 -22.09 -11.32
CA ASP A 264 20.14 -23.09 -11.31
C ASP A 264 19.83 -24.23 -10.31
N THR A 265 19.34 -25.33 -10.82
CA THR A 265 19.02 -26.53 -10.02
C THR A 265 20.24 -27.24 -9.43
N ALA A 266 21.43 -26.91 -9.90
CA ALA A 266 22.69 -27.51 -9.39
C ALA A 266 23.07 -26.90 -8.02
N ASN A 267 22.63 -25.68 -7.72
CA ASN A 267 22.90 -25.04 -6.44
C ASN A 267 21.82 -25.39 -5.41
N LYS A 268 22.08 -26.36 -4.54
CA LYS A 268 21.13 -26.84 -3.52
C LYS A 268 20.67 -25.74 -2.54
N GLU A 269 21.54 -24.81 -2.19
CA GLU A 269 21.19 -23.70 -1.29
C GLU A 269 20.25 -22.71 -1.98
N LEU A 270 20.51 -22.39 -3.22
CA LEU A 270 19.63 -21.56 -4.03
C LEU A 270 18.26 -22.24 -4.24
N VAL A 271 18.25 -23.55 -4.51
CA VAL A 271 17.03 -24.37 -4.60
C VAL A 271 16.19 -24.23 -3.33
N ARG A 272 16.81 -24.43 -2.18
CA ARG A 272 16.13 -24.36 -0.88
C ARG A 272 15.58 -22.97 -0.59
N GLN A 273 16.35 -21.93 -0.84
CA GLN A 273 15.89 -20.53 -0.64
C GLN A 273 14.77 -20.16 -1.60
N HIS A 274 14.72 -20.73 -2.78
CA HIS A 274 13.77 -20.43 -3.83
C HIS A 274 12.44 -21.20 -3.70
N SER A 275 12.47 -22.39 -3.12
CA SER A 275 11.28 -23.24 -2.98
C SER A 275 10.18 -22.58 -2.14
N TYR A 276 10.54 -21.83 -1.10
CA TYR A 276 9.57 -21.21 -0.21
C TYR A 276 8.76 -20.08 -0.90
N PRO A 277 9.38 -19.07 -1.55
CA PRO A 277 8.61 -18.06 -2.30
C PRO A 277 7.78 -18.66 -3.44
N GLN A 278 8.27 -19.70 -4.13
CA GLN A 278 7.47 -20.40 -5.15
C GLN A 278 6.25 -21.08 -4.56
N ALA A 279 6.39 -21.76 -3.42
CA ALA A 279 5.26 -22.37 -2.72
C ALA A 279 4.23 -21.33 -2.25
N LEU A 280 4.68 -20.15 -1.80
CA LEU A 280 3.77 -19.04 -1.44
C LEU A 280 2.99 -18.53 -2.66
N LEU A 281 3.65 -18.37 -3.82
CA LEU A 281 3.00 -17.95 -5.06
C LEU A 281 1.98 -19.00 -5.54
N GLN A 282 2.35 -20.27 -5.51
CA GLN A 282 1.45 -21.36 -5.88
C GLN A 282 0.25 -21.40 -4.95
N TYR A 283 0.46 -21.31 -3.64
CA TYR A 283 -0.62 -21.30 -2.67
C TYR A 283 -1.58 -20.11 -2.90
N LEU A 284 -1.05 -18.91 -3.18
CA LEU A 284 -1.89 -17.75 -3.51
C LEU A 284 -2.70 -17.99 -4.80
N ALA A 285 -2.05 -18.52 -5.85
CA ALA A 285 -2.73 -18.84 -7.10
C ALA A 285 -3.87 -19.84 -6.90
N ASP A 286 -3.67 -20.85 -6.06
CA ASP A 286 -4.68 -21.84 -5.73
C ASP A 286 -5.85 -21.21 -4.93
N GLN A 287 -5.56 -20.30 -4.00
CA GLN A 287 -6.59 -19.57 -3.27
C GLN A 287 -7.43 -18.68 -4.20
N ILE A 288 -6.79 -17.98 -5.13
CA ILE A 288 -7.47 -17.11 -6.10
C ILE A 288 -8.34 -17.94 -7.06
N ARG A 289 -7.88 -19.11 -7.48
CA ARG A 289 -8.62 -20.02 -8.38
C ARG A 289 -9.73 -20.82 -7.69
N GLY A 290 -9.90 -20.68 -6.38
CA GLY A 290 -10.86 -21.47 -5.61
C GLY A 290 -10.47 -22.94 -5.45
N VAL A 291 -9.24 -23.30 -5.73
CA VAL A 291 -8.70 -24.63 -5.48
C VAL A 291 -8.60 -24.82 -3.97
N ARG A 292 -9.40 -25.71 -3.41
CA ARG A 292 -9.34 -26.00 -1.97
C ARG A 292 -8.01 -26.70 -1.66
N PRO A 293 -7.26 -26.24 -0.64
CA PRO A 293 -6.08 -26.98 -0.21
C PRO A 293 -6.45 -28.42 0.14
N ILE A 294 -5.62 -29.35 -0.28
CA ILE A 294 -5.74 -30.76 0.15
C ILE A 294 -5.73 -30.75 1.67
N LYS A 295 -6.82 -31.21 2.29
CA LYS A 295 -6.87 -31.38 3.73
C LYS A 295 -5.79 -32.37 4.10
N GLU A 296 -4.77 -31.93 4.83
CA GLU A 296 -3.86 -32.85 5.50
C GLU A 296 -4.71 -33.78 6.37
N LYS A 297 -4.52 -35.09 6.14
CA LYS A 297 -5.18 -36.14 6.94
C LYS A 297 -4.53 -36.26 8.30
#